data_29679f97c6238c7bd1ded1126adaa508
#
_entry.id   29679f97c6238c7bd1ded1126adaa508
#
_cell.length_a   1.000
_cell.length_b   1.000
_cell.length_c   1.000
_cell.angle_alpha   90.00
_cell.angle_beta   90.00
_cell.angle_gamma   90.00
#
_symmetry.space_group_name_H-M   'P 1'
#
loop_
_entity.id
_entity.type
_entity.pdbx_description
1 polymer ?
#
loop_
_entity_poly.entity_id
_entity_poly.type
_entity_poly.pdbx_seq_one_letter_code
_entity_poly.pdbx_strand_id
1 'polypeptide(L)'
;MDEEQLNIVNKLKGNEIKEYASKLPINNILVFGSLITDEFNKESDVDIAILGNTKLHIKDVLRLELSFEDLLERPIDVVDLSSETLDLFIKIDILNTGNSIYTTDDNERLEKFIDELDWYYKENEHYFQCRKRDLISWIETDYLK
;
A
#
# COMPACT_ATOMS: atom_id res chain seq x y z
N MET A 1 -14.15 12.86 5.26
CA MET A 1 -14.59 11.54 4.77
C MET A 1 -16.10 11.46 4.82
N ASP A 2 -16.72 10.84 3.83
CA ASP A 2 -18.13 10.56 3.90
C ASP A 2 -18.42 9.37 4.84
N GLU A 3 -19.70 9.10 5.07
CA GLU A 3 -20.13 8.06 5.99
C GLU A 3 -19.68 6.66 5.55
N GLU A 4 -19.72 6.39 4.24
CA GLU A 4 -19.34 5.10 3.68
C GLU A 4 -17.84 4.84 3.85
N GLN A 5 -17.00 5.84 3.56
CA GLN A 5 -15.56 5.75 3.76
C GLN A 5 -15.22 5.49 5.23
N LEU A 6 -15.86 6.22 6.13
CA LEU A 6 -15.63 6.06 7.56
C LEU A 6 -16.04 4.67 8.04
N ASN A 7 -17.16 4.15 7.55
CA ASN A 7 -17.62 2.81 7.88
C ASN A 7 -16.62 1.74 7.44
N ILE A 8 -16.08 1.86 6.23
CA ILE A 8 -15.07 0.93 5.71
C ILE A 8 -13.79 0.98 6.57
N VAL A 9 -13.31 2.18 6.87
CA VAL A 9 -12.11 2.35 7.71
C VAL A 9 -12.32 1.74 9.09
N ASN A 10 -13.50 1.94 9.69
CA ASN A 10 -13.83 1.36 10.99
C ASN A 10 -13.85 -0.17 10.96
N LYS A 11 -14.37 -0.77 9.89
CA LYS A 11 -14.32 -2.23 9.71
C LYS A 11 -12.89 -2.73 9.57
N LEU A 12 -12.04 -2.01 8.83
CA LEU A 12 -10.63 -2.36 8.65
C LEU A 12 -9.84 -2.29 9.96
N LYS A 13 -10.21 -1.39 10.86
CA LYS A 13 -9.59 -1.27 12.19
C LYS A 13 -10.18 -2.22 13.22
N GLY A 14 -11.22 -2.97 12.85
CA GLY A 14 -11.94 -3.86 13.76
C GLY A 14 -11.18 -5.12 14.14
N ASN A 15 -11.72 -5.83 15.11
CA ASN A 15 -11.09 -7.04 15.66
C ASN A 15 -10.98 -8.19 14.67
N GLU A 16 -11.88 -8.28 13.69
CA GLU A 16 -11.84 -9.34 12.68
C GLU A 16 -10.58 -9.27 11.84
N ILE A 17 -10.21 -8.06 11.40
CA ILE A 17 -8.98 -7.85 10.64
C ILE A 17 -7.75 -8.10 11.51
N LYS A 18 -7.77 -7.60 12.75
CA LYS A 18 -6.66 -7.80 13.68
C LYS A 18 -6.42 -9.28 13.96
N GLU A 19 -7.48 -10.03 14.18
CA GLU A 19 -7.38 -11.47 14.43
C GLU A 19 -6.83 -12.20 13.21
N TYR A 20 -7.34 -11.89 12.03
CA TYR A 20 -6.86 -12.51 10.80
C TYR A 20 -5.40 -12.16 10.51
N ALA A 21 -5.04 -10.88 10.62
CA ALA A 21 -3.69 -10.40 10.38
C ALA A 21 -2.68 -10.98 11.37
N SER A 22 -3.08 -11.24 12.61
CA SER A 22 -2.20 -11.81 13.63
C SER A 22 -1.70 -13.22 13.29
N LYS A 23 -2.39 -13.92 12.41
CA LYS A 23 -2.02 -15.27 11.96
C LYS A 23 -1.01 -15.25 10.81
N LEU A 24 -0.71 -14.08 10.26
CA LEU A 24 0.19 -13.90 9.12
C LEU A 24 1.49 -13.24 9.58
N PRO A 25 2.61 -13.47 8.87
CA PRO A 25 3.90 -12.86 9.21
C PRO A 25 3.99 -11.42 8.68
N ILE A 26 3.03 -10.59 9.05
CA ILE A 26 2.99 -9.17 8.67
C ILE A 26 3.00 -8.30 9.92
N ASN A 27 3.65 -7.15 9.82
CA ASN A 27 3.77 -6.19 10.92
C ASN A 27 2.85 -5.00 10.75
N ASN A 28 2.55 -4.61 9.52
CA ASN A 28 1.75 -3.42 9.25
C ASN A 28 0.75 -3.67 8.12
N ILE A 29 -0.39 -3.01 8.24
CA ILE A 29 -1.37 -2.87 7.16
C ILE A 29 -1.66 -1.39 7.00
N LEU A 30 -1.56 -0.89 5.76
CA LEU A 30 -1.85 0.50 5.42
C LEU A 30 -3.00 0.55 4.42
N VAL A 31 -3.82 1.58 4.50
CA VAL A 31 -4.84 1.90 3.51
C VAL A 31 -4.35 3.08 2.70
N PHE A 32 -4.47 2.99 1.39
CA PHE A 32 -4.07 4.07 0.48
C PHE A 32 -5.07 4.20 -0.67
N GLY A 33 -4.78 5.06 -1.63
CA GLY A 33 -5.62 5.23 -2.80
C GLY A 33 -6.91 6.00 -2.52
N SER A 34 -7.94 5.73 -3.31
CA SER A 34 -9.17 6.53 -3.31
C SER A 34 -9.95 6.50 -2.00
N LEU A 35 -9.85 5.41 -1.21
CA LEU A 35 -10.56 5.31 0.06
C LEU A 35 -10.26 6.48 1.02
N ILE A 36 -9.05 7.00 0.98
CA ILE A 36 -8.61 8.08 1.87
C ILE A 36 -8.64 9.46 1.18
N THR A 37 -9.26 9.54 0.02
CA THR A 37 -9.39 10.79 -0.75
C THR A 37 -10.85 11.13 -1.01
N ASP A 38 -11.10 12.31 -1.55
CA ASP A 38 -12.45 12.76 -1.94
C ASP A 38 -12.94 12.09 -3.24
N GLU A 39 -12.08 11.34 -3.92
CA GLU A 39 -12.40 10.65 -5.17
C GLU A 39 -13.11 9.31 -4.95
N PHE A 40 -13.25 8.86 -3.71
CA PHE A 40 -13.88 7.58 -3.38
C PHE A 40 -15.37 7.58 -3.74
N ASN A 41 -15.83 6.50 -4.39
CA ASN A 41 -17.23 6.31 -4.75
C ASN A 41 -17.62 4.83 -4.61
N LYS A 42 -18.86 4.49 -4.94
CA LYS A 42 -19.40 3.13 -4.78
C LYS A 42 -18.69 2.07 -5.62
N GLU A 43 -18.05 2.47 -6.71
CA GLU A 43 -17.35 1.57 -7.61
C GLU A 43 -15.85 1.51 -7.33
N SER A 44 -15.36 2.32 -6.40
CA SER A 44 -13.94 2.36 -6.07
C SER A 44 -13.49 1.08 -5.37
N ASP A 45 -12.32 0.59 -5.75
CA ASP A 45 -11.64 -0.50 -5.05
C ASP A 45 -11.05 0.02 -3.73
N VAL A 46 -10.82 -0.88 -2.80
CA VAL A 46 -10.06 -0.56 -1.58
C VAL A 46 -8.64 -1.06 -1.76
N ASP A 47 -7.68 -0.15 -1.66
CA ASP A 47 -6.26 -0.43 -1.84
C ASP A 47 -5.58 -0.59 -0.48
N ILE A 48 -4.93 -1.73 -0.29
CA ILE A 48 -4.28 -2.11 0.96
C ILE A 48 -2.83 -2.49 0.71
N ALA A 49 -1.93 -1.98 1.53
CA ALA A 49 -0.53 -2.37 1.52
C ALA A 49 -0.20 -3.13 2.79
N ILE A 50 0.58 -4.20 2.65
CA ILE A 50 1.06 -4.99 3.78
C ILE A 50 2.58 -4.92 3.85
N LEU A 51 3.12 -5.03 5.06
CA LEU A 51 4.55 -5.04 5.31
C LEU A 51 4.88 -6.04 6.39
N GLY A 52 5.77 -6.97 6.06
CA GLY A 52 6.38 -7.88 7.02
C GLY A 52 7.90 -7.80 6.94
N ASN A 53 8.59 -8.69 7.62
CA ASN A 53 10.05 -8.76 7.53
C ASN A 53 10.52 -9.34 6.20
N THR A 54 9.67 -10.15 5.57
CA THR A 54 9.94 -10.75 4.27
C THR A 54 8.67 -10.67 3.42
N LYS A 55 8.84 -10.92 2.12
CA LYS A 55 7.71 -11.00 1.18
C LYS A 55 6.74 -12.11 1.60
N LEU A 56 5.46 -11.80 1.61
CA LEU A 56 4.40 -12.78 1.92
C LEU A 56 4.21 -13.73 0.74
N HIS A 57 3.91 -14.99 1.03
CA HIS A 57 3.60 -15.98 0.00
C HIS A 57 2.32 -15.57 -0.74
N ILE A 58 2.29 -15.79 -2.06
CA ILE A 58 1.16 -15.37 -2.89
C ILE A 58 -0.18 -15.96 -2.42
N LYS A 59 -0.19 -17.18 -1.92
CA LYS A 59 -1.40 -17.80 -1.38
C LYS A 59 -1.96 -17.01 -0.20
N ASP A 60 -1.09 -16.51 0.67
CA ASP A 60 -1.50 -15.73 1.83
C ASP A 60 -1.99 -14.35 1.43
N VAL A 61 -1.39 -13.74 0.40
CA VAL A 61 -1.89 -12.48 -0.16
C VAL A 61 -3.30 -12.66 -0.71
N LEU A 62 -3.53 -13.70 -1.48
CA LEU A 62 -4.85 -13.98 -2.06
C LEU A 62 -5.90 -14.29 -1.00
N ARG A 63 -5.53 -15.04 0.04
CA ARG A 63 -6.44 -15.31 1.17
C ARG A 63 -6.79 -14.02 1.92
N LEU A 64 -5.82 -13.14 2.09
CA LEU A 64 -6.04 -11.84 2.72
C LEU A 64 -7.01 -10.99 1.90
N GLU A 65 -6.82 -10.93 0.59
CA GLU A 65 -7.74 -10.24 -0.31
C GLU A 65 -9.17 -10.76 -0.20
N LEU A 66 -9.34 -12.10 -0.23
CA LEU A 66 -10.65 -12.72 -0.12
C LEU A 66 -11.31 -12.42 1.22
N SER A 67 -10.55 -12.46 2.31
CA SER A 67 -11.07 -12.14 3.64
C SER A 67 -11.54 -10.68 3.74
N PHE A 68 -10.79 -9.76 3.16
CA PHE A 68 -11.18 -8.35 3.12
C PHE A 68 -12.40 -8.12 2.22
N GLU A 69 -12.45 -8.79 1.07
CA GLU A 69 -13.59 -8.71 0.17
C GLU A 69 -14.88 -9.19 0.82
N ASP A 70 -14.79 -10.31 1.56
CA ASP A 70 -15.95 -10.84 2.30
C ASP A 70 -16.41 -9.87 3.38
N LEU A 71 -15.49 -9.25 4.09
CA LEU A 71 -15.82 -8.30 5.17
C LEU A 71 -16.40 -6.99 4.63
N LEU A 72 -15.81 -6.45 3.56
CA LEU A 72 -16.16 -5.13 3.05
C LEU A 72 -17.17 -5.15 1.92
N GLU A 73 -17.41 -6.33 1.34
CA GLU A 73 -18.30 -6.52 0.18
C GLU A 73 -17.90 -5.61 -1.00
N ARG A 74 -16.57 -5.46 -1.20
CA ARG A 74 -15.97 -4.65 -2.27
C ARG A 74 -14.74 -5.33 -2.81
N PRO A 75 -14.35 -5.02 -4.06
CA PRO A 75 -13.05 -5.44 -4.56
C PRO A 75 -11.92 -4.85 -3.74
N ILE A 76 -10.94 -5.66 -3.42
CA ILE A 76 -9.77 -5.29 -2.62
C ILE A 76 -8.52 -5.57 -3.45
N ASP A 77 -7.59 -4.64 -3.45
CA ASP A 77 -6.29 -4.81 -4.06
C ASP A 77 -5.23 -4.77 -2.96
N VAL A 78 -4.50 -5.88 -2.79
CA VAL A 78 -3.45 -5.98 -1.77
C VAL A 78 -2.09 -5.93 -2.44
N VAL A 79 -1.25 -5.03 -1.96
CA VAL A 79 0.12 -4.84 -2.43
C VAL A 79 1.07 -5.18 -1.29
N ASP A 80 2.09 -5.98 -1.58
CA ASP A 80 3.14 -6.31 -0.62
C ASP A 80 4.32 -5.35 -0.80
N LEU A 81 4.56 -4.50 0.19
CA LEU A 81 5.65 -3.52 0.15
C LEU A 81 7.03 -4.18 0.11
N SER A 82 7.14 -5.44 0.55
CA SER A 82 8.39 -6.20 0.49
C SER A 82 8.65 -6.81 -0.88
N SER A 83 7.72 -6.70 -1.83
CA SER A 83 7.88 -7.24 -3.17
C SER A 83 8.94 -6.49 -3.95
N GLU A 84 9.90 -7.21 -4.52
CA GLU A 84 10.96 -6.65 -5.35
C GLU A 84 10.45 -6.15 -6.70
N THR A 85 9.31 -6.68 -7.15
CA THR A 85 8.70 -6.27 -8.43
C THR A 85 7.88 -4.99 -8.33
N LEU A 86 7.58 -4.53 -7.11
CA LEU A 86 6.86 -3.30 -6.91
C LEU A 86 7.79 -2.10 -7.10
N ASP A 87 7.39 -1.18 -7.95
CA ASP A 87 8.20 0.00 -8.29
C ASP A 87 8.48 0.86 -7.05
N LEU A 88 9.70 1.38 -6.96
CA LEU A 88 10.14 2.22 -5.84
C LEU A 88 9.26 3.46 -5.67
N PHE A 89 8.89 4.12 -6.77
CA PHE A 89 8.07 5.33 -6.70
C PHE A 89 6.66 5.04 -6.21
N ILE A 90 6.12 3.86 -6.54
CA ILE A 90 4.84 3.40 -6.00
C ILE A 90 4.96 3.15 -4.50
N LYS A 91 6.03 2.52 -4.04
CA LYS A 91 6.28 2.31 -2.61
C LYS A 91 6.33 3.65 -1.86
N ILE A 92 7.07 4.62 -2.39
CA ILE A 92 7.20 5.95 -1.80
C ILE A 92 5.83 6.64 -1.73
N ASP A 93 5.05 6.57 -2.80
CA ASP A 93 3.71 7.17 -2.83
C ASP A 93 2.79 6.56 -1.77
N ILE A 94 2.78 5.23 -1.65
CA ILE A 94 2.00 4.53 -0.64
C ILE A 94 2.39 4.97 0.77
N LEU A 95 3.70 5.07 1.04
CA LEU A 95 4.21 5.47 2.35
C LEU A 95 3.89 6.93 2.69
N ASN A 96 3.87 7.80 1.68
CA ASN A 96 3.57 9.22 1.88
C ASN A 96 2.08 9.50 2.08
N THR A 97 1.21 8.73 1.44
CA THR A 97 -0.24 8.98 1.43
C THR A 97 -1.04 7.99 2.25
N GLY A 98 -0.48 6.81 2.54
CA GLY A 98 -1.18 5.75 3.24
C GLY A 98 -1.35 6.00 4.73
N ASN A 99 -2.40 5.41 5.29
CA ASN A 99 -2.69 5.44 6.72
C ASN A 99 -2.53 4.03 7.32
N SER A 100 -1.75 3.92 8.38
CA SER A 100 -1.58 2.65 9.09
C SER A 100 -2.85 2.32 9.87
N ILE A 101 -3.41 1.14 9.63
CA ILE A 101 -4.60 0.64 10.33
C ILE A 101 -4.29 -0.54 11.26
N TYR A 102 -3.11 -1.12 11.14
CA TYR A 102 -2.70 -2.27 11.94
C TYR A 102 -1.18 -2.24 12.12
N THR A 103 -0.73 -2.51 13.33
CA THR A 103 0.69 -2.68 13.62
C THR A 103 0.88 -3.68 14.77
N THR A 104 1.92 -4.50 14.69
CA THR A 104 2.29 -5.44 15.76
C THR A 104 3.37 -4.88 16.68
N ASP A 105 4.06 -3.81 16.28
CA ASP A 105 5.28 -3.31 16.92
C ASP A 105 5.35 -1.79 17.01
N ASP A 106 4.20 -1.14 17.08
CA ASP A 106 4.08 0.32 17.14
C ASP A 106 4.81 1.00 15.97
N ASN A 107 4.65 0.43 14.77
CA ASN A 107 5.22 0.93 13.52
C ASN A 107 6.75 0.88 13.45
N GLU A 108 7.41 0.11 14.30
CA GLU A 108 8.88 -0.02 14.28
C GLU A 108 9.39 -0.56 12.94
N ARG A 109 8.76 -1.63 12.44
CA ARG A 109 9.13 -2.20 11.13
C ARG A 109 8.86 -1.21 9.99
N LEU A 110 7.75 -0.49 10.06
CA LEU A 110 7.39 0.50 9.05
C LEU A 110 8.41 1.64 9.01
N GLU A 111 8.80 2.17 10.16
CA GLU A 111 9.80 3.22 10.25
C GLU A 111 11.15 2.76 9.69
N LYS A 112 11.56 1.55 10.03
CA LYS A 112 12.79 0.95 9.51
C LYS A 112 12.74 0.80 8.00
N PHE A 113 11.61 0.37 7.46
CA PHE A 113 11.41 0.22 6.02
C PHE A 113 11.51 1.57 5.31
N ILE A 114 10.90 2.61 5.87
CA ILE A 114 10.99 3.97 5.33
C ILE A 114 12.44 4.45 5.30
N ASP A 115 13.19 4.21 6.37
CA ASP A 115 14.60 4.60 6.44
C ASP A 115 15.45 3.84 5.40
N GLU A 116 15.19 2.55 5.21
CA GLU A 116 15.87 1.73 4.20
C GLU A 116 15.59 2.25 2.78
N LEU A 117 14.35 2.63 2.49
CA LEU A 117 13.98 3.18 1.18
C LEU A 117 14.60 4.55 0.94
N ASP A 118 14.62 5.39 1.98
CA ASP A 118 15.22 6.72 1.90
C ASP A 118 16.72 6.62 1.61
N TRP A 119 17.41 5.74 2.32
CA TRP A 119 18.82 5.45 2.08
C TRP A 119 19.06 4.94 0.66
N TYR A 120 18.27 3.97 0.22
CA TYR A 120 18.37 3.40 -1.12
C TYR A 120 18.14 4.46 -2.20
N TYR A 121 17.14 5.32 -2.02
CA TYR A 121 16.85 6.41 -2.96
C TYR A 121 18.03 7.38 -3.05
N LYS A 122 18.60 7.80 -1.92
CA LYS A 122 19.72 8.73 -1.87
C LYS A 122 20.98 8.16 -2.53
N GLU A 123 21.27 6.88 -2.30
CA GLU A 123 22.40 6.20 -2.92
C GLU A 123 22.25 6.08 -4.45
N ASN A 124 21.03 6.08 -4.95
CA ASN A 124 20.72 5.90 -6.36
C ASN A 124 20.01 7.13 -6.96
N GLU A 125 20.13 8.30 -6.32
CA GLU A 125 19.38 9.50 -6.68
C GLU A 125 19.56 9.90 -8.13
N HIS A 126 20.79 9.88 -8.61
CA HIS A 126 21.09 10.25 -10.00
C HIS A 126 20.36 9.33 -10.98
N TYR A 127 20.40 8.02 -10.74
CA TYR A 127 19.71 7.03 -11.58
C TYR A 127 18.20 7.30 -11.62
N PHE A 128 17.59 7.55 -10.47
CA PHE A 128 16.15 7.79 -10.41
C PHE A 128 15.76 9.13 -11.04
N GLN A 129 16.59 10.15 -10.93
CA GLN A 129 16.36 11.42 -11.60
C GLN A 129 16.42 11.25 -13.12
N CYS A 130 17.40 10.52 -13.64
CA CYS A 130 17.51 10.22 -15.06
C CYS A 130 16.29 9.44 -15.54
N ARG A 131 15.84 8.45 -14.79
CA ARG A 131 14.65 7.67 -15.12
C ARG A 131 13.40 8.54 -15.21
N LYS A 132 13.22 9.48 -14.28
CA LYS A 132 12.12 10.45 -14.34
C LYS A 132 12.19 11.33 -15.59
N ARG A 133 13.38 11.83 -15.93
CA ARG A 133 13.57 12.65 -17.12
C ARG A 133 13.24 11.87 -18.39
N ASP A 134 13.69 10.63 -18.47
CA ASP A 134 13.42 9.76 -19.61
C ASP A 134 11.92 9.52 -19.78
N LEU A 135 11.21 9.28 -18.69
CA LEU A 135 9.77 9.08 -18.70
C LEU A 135 9.02 10.35 -19.15
N ILE A 136 9.41 11.49 -18.62
CA ILE A 136 8.82 12.78 -18.99
C ILE A 136 9.08 13.07 -20.47
N SER A 137 10.30 12.87 -20.93
CA SER A 137 10.68 13.06 -22.32
C SER A 137 9.87 12.16 -23.25
N TRP A 138 9.68 10.90 -22.88
CA TRP A 138 8.87 9.96 -23.64
C TRP A 138 7.41 10.41 -23.73
N ILE A 139 6.82 10.84 -22.62
CA ILE A 139 5.45 11.35 -22.60
C ILE A 139 5.30 12.58 -23.50
N GLU A 140 6.21 13.55 -23.39
CA GLU A 140 6.17 14.76 -24.22
C GLU A 140 6.35 14.46 -25.71
N THR A 141 7.21 13.50 -26.04
CA THR A 141 7.51 13.15 -27.43
C THR A 141 6.40 12.31 -28.08
N ASP A 142 5.88 11.32 -27.36
CA ASP A 142 4.99 10.31 -27.93
C ASP A 142 3.50 10.58 -27.69
N TYR A 143 3.15 11.34 -26.64
CA TYR A 143 1.75 11.61 -26.29
C TYR A 143 1.28 13.03 -26.52
N LEU A 144 2.18 14.02 -26.49
CA LEU A 144 1.81 15.42 -26.59
C LEU A 144 2.07 16.02 -27.99
N LYS A 145 2.42 15.18 -28.93
CA LYS A 145 2.58 15.64 -30.32
C LYS A 145 1.27 16.01 -30.97
#